data_fbe591d60b432dd37ec5d27d76124add
#
_entry.id   fbe591d60b432dd37ec5d27d76124add
#
_cell.length_a   1.000
_cell.length_b   1.000
_cell.length_c   1.000
_cell.angle_alpha   90.00
_cell.angle_beta   90.00
_cell.angle_gamma   90.00
#
_symmetry.space_group_name_H-M   'P 1'
#
loop_
_entity.id
_entity.type
_entity.pdbx_description
1 polymer ?
#
loop_
_entity_poly.entity_id
_entity_poly.type
_entity_poly.pdbx_seq_one_letter_code
_entity_poly.pdbx_strand_id
1 'polypeptide(L)'
;MTAILVQQQHNVETSPKRKADESLQMARRAIASTVDAMDKHLLAVNNGIHSHPELCYQEVFAHATIADFLESQGFKAQRHAYGLDTSFEAEAGSGGRLVIFCAEYDALPDIGHGCGHNLIATASIAAFVGAASALLALGIAGRVRILGTPAEEGGGGKVKLIDAGAFSDDVSAALMCHAMPAHQVKDGKAGIAAFRTLASRRLGMEFFGKNAHAGQEPWSGINALDAAVSTYTTVSMLRQQIKPHQRVQGVIEEGGKVPNIIPDYTRMAWGVRSFSSSEADALSERVEACANGAAKASGCTVKITRAIPYKELRVNEALSATYVSEMVSLAKDVLYEDDEPSSAGTDMGNVSHVVPSFHGIFAIPTLPGVPCHNRAFADAAGTPEAHREAVEAGKGMAMVATRILEDADLAAKVKYDFRRRSG
;
A
#
# COMPACT_ATOMS: atom_id res chain seq x y z
N MET A 1 48.90 -62.94 -10.91
CA MET A 1 48.02 -62.10 -11.74
C MET A 1 47.15 -61.31 -10.80
N THR A 2 47.52 -60.09 -10.52
CA THR A 2 46.85 -59.22 -9.56
C THR A 2 45.96 -58.26 -10.33
N ALA A 3 44.64 -58.37 -10.20
CA ALA A 3 43.66 -57.51 -10.82
C ALA A 3 43.53 -56.19 -10.04
N ILE A 4 43.91 -55.09 -10.67
CA ILE A 4 43.74 -53.71 -10.16
C ILE A 4 42.31 -53.30 -10.41
N LEU A 5 41.51 -53.18 -9.36
CA LEU A 5 40.18 -52.58 -9.41
C LEU A 5 40.36 -51.04 -9.44
N VAL A 6 40.19 -50.43 -10.59
CA VAL A 6 40.06 -48.96 -10.73
C VAL A 6 38.65 -48.56 -10.33
N GLN A 7 38.50 -47.98 -9.13
CA GLN A 7 37.27 -47.28 -8.75
C GLN A 7 37.16 -46.01 -9.59
N GLN A 8 36.29 -45.98 -10.61
CA GLN A 8 35.84 -44.75 -11.23
C GLN A 8 34.95 -43.99 -10.24
N GLN A 9 35.48 -42.93 -9.64
CA GLN A 9 34.67 -41.91 -8.99
C GLN A 9 33.86 -41.20 -10.09
N HIS A 10 32.58 -41.50 -10.18
CA HIS A 10 31.65 -40.69 -10.98
C HIS A 10 31.46 -39.34 -10.29
N ASN A 11 32.19 -38.34 -10.72
CA ASN A 11 31.85 -36.94 -10.50
C ASN A 11 30.51 -36.70 -11.23
N VAL A 12 29.40 -36.78 -10.52
CA VAL A 12 28.09 -36.37 -11.02
C VAL A 12 28.13 -34.84 -11.07
N GLU A 13 28.55 -34.27 -12.22
CA GLU A 13 28.34 -32.86 -12.50
C GLU A 13 26.82 -32.60 -12.42
N THR A 14 26.37 -31.95 -11.35
CA THR A 14 24.99 -31.56 -11.17
C THR A 14 24.64 -30.53 -12.24
N SER A 15 23.60 -30.79 -13.04
CA SER A 15 23.16 -29.86 -14.08
C SER A 15 22.88 -28.46 -13.49
N PRO A 16 23.09 -27.37 -14.26
CA PRO A 16 22.80 -25.99 -13.78
C PRO A 16 21.41 -25.84 -13.20
N LYS A 17 20.41 -26.50 -13.76
CA LYS A 17 19.03 -26.52 -13.27
C LYS A 17 18.91 -27.15 -11.88
N ARG A 18 19.61 -28.25 -11.63
CA ARG A 18 19.59 -28.93 -10.32
C ARG A 18 20.25 -28.07 -9.23
N LYS A 19 21.32 -27.35 -9.56
CA LYS A 19 21.96 -26.42 -8.62
C LYS A 19 21.04 -25.25 -8.28
N ALA A 20 20.32 -24.69 -9.25
CA ALA A 20 19.34 -23.63 -9.04
C ALA A 20 18.17 -24.10 -8.16
N ASP A 21 17.65 -25.32 -8.40
CA ASP A 21 16.58 -25.89 -7.57
C ASP A 21 17.06 -26.14 -6.11
N GLU A 22 18.28 -26.61 -5.92
CA GLU A 22 18.88 -26.82 -4.60
C GLU A 22 19.07 -25.48 -3.87
N SER A 23 19.57 -24.42 -4.54
CA SER A 23 19.70 -23.07 -3.99
C SER A 23 18.34 -22.53 -3.54
N LEU A 24 17.32 -22.63 -4.38
CA LEU A 24 15.97 -22.21 -4.05
C LEU A 24 15.40 -22.92 -2.81
N GLN A 25 15.62 -24.22 -2.69
CA GLN A 25 15.18 -24.97 -1.51
C GLN A 25 15.94 -24.57 -0.24
N MET A 26 17.22 -24.24 -0.36
CA MET A 26 18.00 -23.72 0.76
C MET A 26 17.51 -22.34 1.19
N ALA A 27 17.21 -21.44 0.23
CA ALA A 27 16.62 -20.13 0.51
C ALA A 27 15.30 -20.25 1.27
N ARG A 28 14.37 -21.09 0.78
CA ARG A 28 13.07 -21.33 1.42
C ARG A 28 13.22 -21.83 2.87
N ARG A 29 14.16 -22.75 3.11
CA ARG A 29 14.43 -23.26 4.47
C ARG A 29 15.02 -22.18 5.38
N ALA A 30 15.98 -21.40 4.90
CA ALA A 30 16.58 -20.32 5.67
C ALA A 30 15.53 -19.27 6.06
N ILE A 31 14.69 -18.85 5.11
CA ILE A 31 13.58 -17.91 5.34
C ILE A 31 12.60 -18.47 6.39
N ALA A 32 12.07 -19.67 6.15
CA ALA A 32 11.08 -20.27 7.06
C ALA A 32 11.65 -20.44 8.46
N SER A 33 12.85 -21.04 8.60
CA SER A 33 13.49 -21.26 9.90
C SER A 33 13.72 -19.96 10.67
N THR A 34 14.17 -18.89 9.99
CA THR A 34 14.44 -17.61 10.64
C THR A 34 13.15 -16.93 11.08
N VAL A 35 12.15 -16.86 10.19
CA VAL A 35 10.89 -16.21 10.49
C VAL A 35 10.13 -16.95 11.58
N ASP A 36 10.09 -18.30 11.54
CA ASP A 36 9.44 -19.12 12.58
C ASP A 36 10.12 -18.97 13.94
N ALA A 37 11.45 -18.87 13.98
CA ALA A 37 12.19 -18.64 15.22
C ALA A 37 11.89 -17.26 15.83
N MET A 38 11.52 -16.28 15.00
CA MET A 38 11.18 -14.91 15.41
C MET A 38 9.69 -14.69 15.67
N ASP A 39 8.81 -15.68 15.46
CA ASP A 39 7.36 -15.52 15.50
C ASP A 39 6.85 -14.81 16.76
N LYS A 40 7.35 -15.18 17.93
CA LYS A 40 6.98 -14.53 19.21
C LYS A 40 7.36 -13.05 19.26
N HIS A 41 8.48 -12.66 18.67
CA HIS A 41 8.91 -11.27 18.63
C HIS A 41 8.10 -10.49 17.62
N LEU A 42 7.83 -11.07 16.45
CA LEU A 42 6.93 -10.50 15.43
C LEU A 42 5.51 -10.28 15.99
N LEU A 43 5.00 -11.25 16.77
CA LEU A 43 3.70 -11.12 17.44
C LEU A 43 3.73 -10.00 18.49
N ALA A 44 4.82 -9.83 19.22
CA ALA A 44 4.94 -8.73 20.18
C ALA A 44 4.94 -7.35 19.49
N VAL A 45 5.64 -7.20 18.35
CA VAL A 45 5.63 -5.99 17.53
C VAL A 45 4.22 -5.73 17.00
N ASN A 46 3.58 -6.74 16.41
CA ASN A 46 2.20 -6.66 15.89
C ASN A 46 1.21 -6.19 16.97
N ASN A 47 1.22 -6.83 18.14
CA ASN A 47 0.34 -6.49 19.25
C ASN A 47 0.64 -5.08 19.81
N GLY A 48 1.92 -4.70 19.85
CA GLY A 48 2.34 -3.36 20.25
C GLY A 48 1.72 -2.28 19.36
N ILE A 49 1.87 -2.40 18.05
CA ILE A 49 1.30 -1.49 17.05
C ILE A 49 -0.23 -1.50 17.14
N HIS A 50 -0.84 -2.68 17.14
CA HIS A 50 -2.31 -2.81 17.19
C HIS A 50 -2.94 -2.16 18.42
N SER A 51 -2.30 -2.27 19.60
CA SER A 51 -2.81 -1.71 20.86
C SER A 51 -2.52 -0.20 21.03
N HIS A 52 -1.71 0.40 20.17
CA HIS A 52 -1.36 1.82 20.16
C HIS A 52 -1.64 2.42 18.79
N PRO A 53 -2.92 2.54 18.38
CA PRO A 53 -3.24 3.08 17.08
C PRO A 53 -2.90 4.57 16.98
N GLU A 54 -2.07 4.92 16.00
CA GLU A 54 -1.61 6.29 15.76
C GLU A 54 -2.00 6.73 14.35
N LEU A 55 -2.37 7.99 14.19
CA LEU A 55 -2.84 8.54 12.92
C LEU A 55 -1.67 8.98 12.02
N CYS A 56 -1.99 9.23 10.76
CA CYS A 56 -1.06 9.75 9.75
C CYS A 56 -0.05 10.75 10.28
N TYR A 57 1.24 10.50 10.10
CA TYR A 57 2.38 11.28 10.56
C TYR A 57 2.52 11.43 12.09
N GLN A 58 1.76 10.67 12.87
CA GLN A 58 1.83 10.66 14.34
C GLN A 58 2.24 9.27 14.86
N GLU A 59 2.71 8.38 14.00
CA GLU A 59 3.04 6.98 14.27
C GLU A 59 4.37 6.82 15.02
N VAL A 60 4.51 7.55 16.16
CA VAL A 60 5.77 7.62 16.92
C VAL A 60 6.06 6.31 17.63
N PHE A 61 5.05 5.71 18.23
CA PHE A 61 5.19 4.43 18.94
C PHE A 61 5.46 3.28 17.98
N ALA A 62 4.72 3.21 16.86
CA ALA A 62 4.90 2.18 15.85
C ALA A 62 6.29 2.27 15.21
N HIS A 63 6.73 3.48 14.82
CA HIS A 63 8.07 3.77 14.32
C HIS A 63 9.15 3.31 15.31
N ALA A 64 9.05 3.70 16.60
CA ALA A 64 10.02 3.33 17.61
C ALA A 64 10.05 1.81 17.85
N THR A 65 8.87 1.18 17.97
CA THR A 65 8.73 -0.27 18.19
C THR A 65 9.39 -1.08 17.08
N ILE A 66 9.19 -0.71 15.81
CA ILE A 66 9.78 -1.43 14.69
C ILE A 66 11.30 -1.18 14.63
N ALA A 67 11.75 0.06 14.80
CA ALA A 67 13.17 0.38 14.78
C ALA A 67 13.93 -0.33 15.92
N ASP A 68 13.39 -0.32 17.15
CA ASP A 68 13.96 -1.02 18.31
C ASP A 68 14.04 -2.54 18.06
N PHE A 69 12.99 -3.13 17.47
CA PHE A 69 13.01 -4.54 17.08
C PHE A 69 14.14 -4.82 16.09
N LEU A 70 14.26 -4.06 15.01
CA LEU A 70 15.30 -4.24 14.00
C LEU A 70 16.70 -4.10 14.61
N GLU A 71 16.93 -3.11 15.46
CA GLU A 71 18.19 -2.93 16.17
C GLU A 71 18.50 -4.10 17.12
N SER A 72 17.49 -4.63 17.80
CA SER A 72 17.65 -5.82 18.67
C SER A 72 18.05 -7.08 17.90
N GLN A 73 17.70 -7.14 16.59
CA GLN A 73 18.10 -8.21 15.69
C GLN A 73 19.45 -7.95 14.99
N GLY A 74 20.14 -6.86 15.37
CA GLY A 74 21.47 -6.52 14.84
C GLY A 74 21.47 -5.74 13.54
N PHE A 75 20.31 -5.27 13.05
CA PHE A 75 20.22 -4.38 11.91
C PHE A 75 20.41 -2.92 12.35
N LYS A 76 21.08 -2.12 11.53
CA LYS A 76 21.17 -0.68 11.78
C LYS A 76 19.94 0.02 11.24
N ALA A 77 19.05 0.47 12.10
CA ALA A 77 17.89 1.27 11.70
C ALA A 77 18.24 2.76 11.63
N GLN A 78 18.02 3.38 10.48
CA GLN A 78 18.04 4.82 10.33
C GLN A 78 16.64 5.35 10.63
N ARG A 79 16.47 5.99 11.78
CA ARG A 79 15.21 6.62 12.19
C ARG A 79 15.05 7.97 11.51
N HIS A 80 13.79 8.44 11.39
CA HIS A 80 13.45 9.73 10.76
C HIS A 80 14.01 9.85 9.34
N ALA A 81 13.89 8.76 8.57
CA ALA A 81 14.43 8.66 7.22
C ALA A 81 13.70 9.58 6.24
N TYR A 82 14.43 10.08 5.26
CA TYR A 82 13.87 10.89 4.16
C TYR A 82 13.09 12.13 4.59
N GLY A 83 13.41 12.70 5.77
CA GLY A 83 12.76 13.91 6.28
C GLY A 83 11.33 13.70 6.80
N LEU A 84 10.91 12.46 7.03
CA LEU A 84 9.65 12.11 7.69
C LEU A 84 9.94 11.61 9.11
N ASP A 85 9.39 12.29 10.12
CA ASP A 85 9.66 12.01 11.52
C ASP A 85 9.30 10.58 11.95
N THR A 86 8.32 9.99 11.31
CA THR A 86 7.84 8.63 11.60
C THR A 86 8.26 7.59 10.57
N SER A 87 9.12 7.93 9.59
CA SER A 87 9.73 6.99 8.66
C SER A 87 11.06 6.43 9.21
N PHE A 88 11.42 5.23 8.80
CA PHE A 88 12.69 4.58 9.08
C PHE A 88 13.14 3.74 7.89
N GLU A 89 14.43 3.39 7.84
CA GLU A 89 14.93 2.34 6.96
C GLU A 89 15.96 1.47 7.67
N ALA A 90 16.06 0.22 7.25
CA ALA A 90 17.18 -0.66 7.57
C ALA A 90 17.53 -1.48 6.33
N GLU A 91 18.83 -1.72 6.11
CA GLU A 91 19.32 -2.46 4.95
C GLU A 91 20.21 -3.62 5.39
N ALA A 92 20.12 -4.73 4.65
CA ALA A 92 20.96 -5.92 4.82
C ALA A 92 21.50 -6.39 3.47
N GLY A 93 22.68 -7.03 3.50
CA GLY A 93 23.37 -7.49 2.31
C GLY A 93 24.34 -6.45 1.72
N SER A 94 24.92 -6.76 0.56
CA SER A 94 25.87 -5.87 -0.11
C SER A 94 25.97 -6.15 -1.61
N GLY A 95 26.27 -5.11 -2.38
CA GLY A 95 26.39 -5.21 -3.84
C GLY A 95 25.06 -5.56 -4.52
N GLY A 96 25.10 -5.92 -5.77
CA GLY A 96 23.97 -6.47 -6.54
C GLY A 96 22.74 -5.57 -6.61
N ARG A 97 21.58 -6.20 -6.76
CA ARG A 97 20.27 -5.58 -6.86
C ARG A 97 19.72 -5.19 -5.49
N LEU A 98 18.82 -4.22 -5.45
CA LEU A 98 18.10 -3.81 -4.23
C LEU A 98 16.62 -4.19 -4.35
N VAL A 99 16.05 -4.82 -3.31
CA VAL A 99 14.62 -5.02 -3.13
C VAL A 99 14.17 -4.33 -1.85
N ILE A 100 13.08 -3.55 -1.94
CA ILE A 100 12.49 -2.82 -0.80
C ILE A 100 11.23 -3.52 -0.34
N PHE A 101 11.04 -3.66 0.98
CA PHE A 101 9.78 -4.02 1.63
C PHE A 101 9.16 -2.77 2.25
N CYS A 102 7.94 -2.40 1.83
CA CYS A 102 7.23 -1.25 2.36
C CYS A 102 6.40 -1.67 3.57
N ALA A 103 6.61 -1.02 4.71
CA ALA A 103 5.89 -1.27 5.95
C ALA A 103 4.96 -0.09 6.27
N GLU A 104 3.65 -0.29 6.24
CA GLU A 104 2.62 0.65 6.69
C GLU A 104 2.24 0.35 8.14
N TYR A 105 1.92 1.38 8.94
CA TYR A 105 1.57 1.24 10.35
C TYR A 105 0.67 2.35 10.91
N ASP A 106 0.15 3.24 10.07
CA ASP A 106 -0.85 4.22 10.46
C ASP A 106 -2.23 3.59 10.67
N ALA A 107 -3.04 4.21 11.53
CA ALA A 107 -4.37 3.78 11.91
C ALA A 107 -5.44 4.78 11.47
N LEU A 108 -6.69 4.37 11.55
CA LEU A 108 -7.87 5.19 11.23
C LEU A 108 -8.40 5.91 12.47
N PRO A 109 -8.91 7.15 12.33
CA PRO A 109 -9.60 7.85 13.43
C PRO A 109 -10.75 7.00 13.99
N ASP A 110 -10.85 6.92 15.32
CA ASP A 110 -11.92 6.27 16.08
C ASP A 110 -12.09 4.75 15.86
N ILE A 111 -11.41 4.17 14.86
CA ILE A 111 -11.51 2.76 14.47
C ILE A 111 -10.26 1.97 14.88
N GLY A 112 -9.10 2.62 14.95
CA GLY A 112 -7.83 1.95 15.16
C GLY A 112 -7.32 1.29 13.87
N HIS A 113 -6.70 0.09 13.97
CA HIS A 113 -6.14 -0.61 12.81
C HIS A 113 -7.23 -1.30 11.94
N GLY A 114 -8.28 -0.55 11.60
CA GLY A 114 -9.39 -1.00 10.76
C GLY A 114 -9.01 -1.26 9.29
N CYS A 115 -7.79 -0.93 8.87
CA CYS A 115 -7.20 -1.31 7.58
C CYS A 115 -6.15 -2.43 7.69
N GLY A 116 -5.75 -2.82 8.92
CA GLY A 116 -4.82 -3.91 9.16
C GLY A 116 -3.35 -3.54 8.94
N HIS A 117 -2.97 -2.27 9.06
CA HIS A 117 -1.58 -1.83 8.83
C HIS A 117 -0.59 -2.42 9.85
N ASN A 118 -1.03 -2.77 11.08
CA ASN A 118 -0.23 -3.58 12.00
C ASN A 118 0.22 -4.92 11.38
N LEU A 119 -0.63 -5.56 10.59
CA LEU A 119 -0.33 -6.80 9.88
C LEU A 119 0.57 -6.56 8.66
N ILE A 120 0.42 -5.43 7.96
CA ILE A 120 1.29 -5.02 6.84
C ILE A 120 2.72 -4.80 7.33
N ALA A 121 2.88 -4.06 8.45
CA ALA A 121 4.17 -3.92 9.12
C ALA A 121 4.77 -5.28 9.46
N THR A 122 3.99 -6.16 10.07
CA THR A 122 4.42 -7.51 10.47
C THR A 122 4.88 -8.34 9.27
N ALA A 123 4.12 -8.36 8.16
CA ALA A 123 4.47 -9.06 6.94
C ALA A 123 5.77 -8.52 6.33
N SER A 124 5.93 -7.19 6.29
CA SER A 124 7.12 -6.54 5.75
C SER A 124 8.37 -6.78 6.61
N ILE A 125 8.24 -6.79 7.93
CA ILE A 125 9.33 -7.14 8.85
C ILE A 125 9.72 -8.61 8.65
N ALA A 126 8.76 -9.53 8.63
CA ALA A 126 9.00 -10.95 8.38
C ALA A 126 9.70 -11.18 7.03
N ALA A 127 9.28 -10.45 5.98
CA ALA A 127 9.91 -10.50 4.67
C ALA A 127 11.36 -10.02 4.70
N PHE A 128 11.63 -8.92 5.37
CA PHE A 128 12.97 -8.35 5.48
C PHE A 128 13.93 -9.29 6.22
N VAL A 129 13.56 -9.75 7.42
CA VAL A 129 14.44 -10.63 8.22
C VAL A 129 14.64 -11.99 7.54
N GLY A 130 13.58 -12.52 6.90
CA GLY A 130 13.66 -13.75 6.13
C GLY A 130 14.59 -13.64 4.93
N ALA A 131 14.45 -12.59 4.12
CA ALA A 131 15.29 -12.36 2.96
C ALA A 131 16.76 -12.08 3.36
N ALA A 132 16.99 -11.28 4.40
CA ALA A 132 18.32 -11.02 4.93
C ALA A 132 19.03 -12.32 5.35
N SER A 133 18.31 -13.24 6.00
CA SER A 133 18.86 -14.54 6.39
C SER A 133 19.23 -15.41 5.19
N ALA A 134 18.41 -15.40 4.13
CA ALA A 134 18.69 -16.14 2.91
C ALA A 134 19.92 -15.59 2.16
N LEU A 135 20.05 -14.25 2.08
CA LEU A 135 21.26 -13.64 1.50
C LEU A 135 22.53 -14.10 2.21
N LEU A 136 22.52 -14.10 3.54
CA LEU A 136 23.66 -14.53 4.35
C LEU A 136 23.94 -16.02 4.18
N ALA A 137 22.93 -16.87 4.27
CA ALA A 137 23.07 -18.33 4.21
C ALA A 137 23.59 -18.82 2.85
N LEU A 138 23.24 -18.14 1.77
CA LEU A 138 23.56 -18.52 0.40
C LEU A 138 24.69 -17.69 -0.22
N GLY A 139 25.18 -16.64 0.47
CA GLY A 139 26.17 -15.72 -0.08
C GLY A 139 25.70 -14.98 -1.33
N ILE A 140 24.40 -14.64 -1.40
CA ILE A 140 23.84 -13.93 -2.55
C ILE A 140 24.29 -12.47 -2.54
N ALA A 141 24.90 -12.02 -3.63
CA ALA A 141 25.22 -10.61 -3.85
C ALA A 141 23.94 -9.83 -4.14
N GLY A 142 23.48 -9.02 -3.17
CA GLY A 142 22.27 -8.25 -3.25
C GLY A 142 21.97 -7.54 -1.95
N ARG A 143 21.00 -6.66 -1.98
CA ARG A 143 20.54 -5.88 -0.81
C ARG A 143 19.04 -5.99 -0.66
N VAL A 144 18.60 -6.10 0.57
CA VAL A 144 17.20 -5.95 0.94
C VAL A 144 17.07 -4.81 1.92
N ARG A 145 16.02 -4.01 1.74
CA ARG A 145 15.72 -2.86 2.61
C ARG A 145 14.30 -2.98 3.12
N ILE A 146 14.08 -2.74 4.40
CA ILE A 146 12.76 -2.40 4.91
C ILE A 146 12.65 -0.88 5.01
N LEU A 147 11.55 -0.33 4.51
CA LEU A 147 11.25 1.09 4.53
C LEU A 147 9.94 1.29 5.28
N GLY A 148 9.99 2.06 6.38
CA GLY A 148 8.81 2.50 7.10
C GLY A 148 8.08 3.57 6.28
N THR A 149 6.86 3.27 5.88
CA THR A 149 6.03 4.10 4.99
C THR A 149 4.79 4.60 5.73
N PRO A 150 4.92 5.69 6.54
CA PRO A 150 3.83 6.23 7.33
C PRO A 150 2.75 6.88 6.46
N ALA A 151 1.58 7.13 7.06
CA ALA A 151 0.53 8.00 6.54
C ALA A 151 -0.05 7.56 5.18
N GLU A 152 -0.36 6.28 5.02
CA GLU A 152 -1.06 5.78 3.83
C GLU A 152 -2.50 6.31 3.76
N GLU A 153 -3.21 6.39 4.89
CA GLU A 153 -4.64 6.74 5.02
C GLU A 153 -4.94 8.21 4.68
N GLY A 154 -4.43 8.67 3.53
CA GLY A 154 -4.68 10.00 2.97
C GLY A 154 -3.55 11.00 3.16
N GLY A 155 -2.48 10.64 3.87
CA GLY A 155 -1.30 11.49 4.04
C GLY A 155 -0.31 11.42 2.87
N GLY A 156 -0.34 10.36 2.06
CA GLY A 156 0.54 10.15 0.91
C GLY A 156 2.01 10.03 1.29
N GLY A 157 2.30 9.29 2.36
CA GLY A 157 3.66 9.13 2.87
C GLY A 157 4.62 8.59 1.82
N LYS A 158 4.20 7.60 1.03
CA LYS A 158 5.04 7.05 -0.05
C LYS A 158 5.29 8.06 -1.17
N VAL A 159 4.37 9.00 -1.42
CA VAL A 159 4.63 10.08 -2.39
C VAL A 159 5.74 10.98 -1.90
N LYS A 160 5.73 11.37 -0.61
CA LYS A 160 6.81 12.17 -0.02
C LYS A 160 8.15 11.41 0.00
N LEU A 161 8.12 10.09 0.26
CA LEU A 161 9.30 9.23 0.19
C LEU A 161 9.87 9.14 -1.23
N ILE A 162 9.00 9.09 -2.26
CA ILE A 162 9.41 9.15 -3.67
C ILE A 162 10.11 10.49 -3.95
N ASP A 163 9.50 11.61 -3.56
CA ASP A 163 10.04 12.95 -3.78
C ASP A 163 11.38 13.15 -3.05
N ALA A 164 11.57 12.48 -1.91
CA ALA A 164 12.82 12.48 -1.14
C ALA A 164 13.87 11.46 -1.64
N GLY A 165 13.57 10.68 -2.70
CA GLY A 165 14.53 9.77 -3.33
C GLY A 165 14.64 8.38 -2.70
N ALA A 166 13.68 7.95 -1.87
CA ALA A 166 13.68 6.62 -1.25
C ALA A 166 13.61 5.47 -2.27
N PHE A 167 13.00 5.73 -3.43
CA PHE A 167 12.83 4.78 -4.53
C PHE A 167 13.69 5.19 -5.73
N SER A 168 14.99 4.99 -5.60
CA SER A 168 16.01 5.33 -6.61
C SER A 168 16.07 4.31 -7.75
N ASP A 169 16.77 4.65 -8.84
CA ASP A 169 16.86 3.85 -10.07
C ASP A 169 17.52 2.46 -9.88
N ASP A 170 18.23 2.23 -8.79
CA ASP A 170 18.84 0.94 -8.45
C ASP A 170 17.87 -0.05 -7.79
N VAL A 171 16.66 0.40 -7.44
CA VAL A 171 15.60 -0.47 -6.87
C VAL A 171 15.07 -1.40 -7.95
N SER A 172 15.29 -2.69 -7.77
CA SER A 172 14.82 -3.75 -8.67
C SER A 172 13.37 -4.12 -8.46
N ALA A 173 12.88 -4.00 -7.23
CA ALA A 173 11.46 -4.15 -6.89
C ALA A 173 11.15 -3.53 -5.52
N ALA A 174 9.90 -3.03 -5.35
CA ALA A 174 9.28 -2.69 -4.08
C ALA A 174 8.11 -3.65 -3.81
N LEU A 175 8.10 -4.29 -2.64
CA LEU A 175 7.16 -5.35 -2.30
C LEU A 175 6.35 -4.97 -1.06
N MET A 176 5.05 -5.27 -1.09
CA MET A 176 4.13 -5.12 0.03
C MET A 176 2.96 -6.12 -0.10
N CYS A 177 2.40 -6.56 1.02
CA CYS A 177 1.13 -7.29 1.05
C CYS A 177 0.17 -6.63 2.02
N HIS A 178 -1.11 -6.52 1.65
CA HIS A 178 -2.16 -5.89 2.44
C HIS A 178 -3.16 -6.93 2.96
N ALA A 179 -3.64 -6.76 4.20
CA ALA A 179 -4.67 -7.62 4.78
C ALA A 179 -6.04 -7.34 4.16
N MET A 180 -6.84 -8.38 3.96
CA MET A 180 -8.23 -8.26 3.49
C MET A 180 -9.12 -9.29 4.20
N PRO A 181 -10.42 -9.00 4.43
CA PRO A 181 -11.36 -10.01 4.95
C PRO A 181 -11.42 -11.24 4.03
N ALA A 182 -11.30 -12.44 4.59
CA ALA A 182 -11.26 -13.69 3.82
C ALA A 182 -12.50 -13.90 2.92
N HIS A 183 -13.68 -13.43 3.35
CA HIS A 183 -14.89 -13.56 2.54
C HIS A 183 -14.91 -12.64 1.29
N GLN A 184 -14.00 -11.67 1.18
CA GLN A 184 -13.84 -10.83 0.00
C GLN A 184 -12.83 -11.40 -1.01
N VAL A 185 -12.14 -12.47 -0.65
CA VAL A 185 -11.26 -13.21 -1.57
C VAL A 185 -12.05 -14.39 -2.15
N LYS A 186 -12.14 -14.47 -3.48
CA LYS A 186 -12.91 -15.50 -4.17
C LYS A 186 -12.42 -16.91 -3.86
N ASP A 187 -13.32 -17.88 -3.93
CA ASP A 187 -13.07 -19.32 -3.84
C ASP A 187 -12.34 -19.76 -2.55
N GLY A 188 -12.40 -18.94 -1.47
CA GLY A 188 -11.71 -19.24 -0.22
C GLY A 188 -10.19 -19.28 -0.33
N LYS A 189 -9.62 -18.59 -1.33
CA LYS A 189 -8.17 -18.48 -1.54
C LYS A 189 -7.52 -17.69 -0.40
N ALA A 190 -6.23 -17.93 -0.20
CA ALA A 190 -5.44 -17.28 0.85
C ALA A 190 -5.08 -15.82 0.55
N GLY A 191 -5.34 -15.32 -0.66
CA GLY A 191 -5.04 -13.96 -1.06
C GLY A 191 -5.12 -13.75 -2.58
N ILE A 192 -4.67 -12.58 -3.03
CA ILE A 192 -4.63 -12.17 -4.45
C ILE A 192 -3.26 -11.59 -4.76
N ALA A 193 -2.61 -12.07 -5.83
CA ALA A 193 -1.25 -11.62 -6.18
C ALA A 193 -1.23 -10.38 -7.07
N ALA A 194 -2.03 -10.34 -8.14
CA ALA A 194 -2.12 -9.24 -9.09
C ALA A 194 -3.26 -8.29 -8.70
N PHE A 195 -3.18 -7.70 -7.52
CA PHE A 195 -4.21 -6.79 -7.01
C PHE A 195 -4.19 -5.48 -7.78
N ARG A 196 -5.38 -5.00 -8.14
CA ARG A 196 -5.57 -3.76 -8.90
C ARG A 196 -6.41 -2.77 -8.10
N THR A 197 -6.01 -1.49 -8.09
CA THR A 197 -6.73 -0.40 -7.42
C THR A 197 -7.06 0.73 -8.39
N LEU A 198 -7.95 1.63 -7.97
CA LEU A 198 -8.30 2.83 -8.73
C LEU A 198 -7.38 4.00 -8.39
N ALA A 199 -7.18 4.88 -9.37
CA ALA A 199 -6.67 6.22 -9.11
C ALA A 199 -7.70 7.03 -8.32
N SER A 200 -7.23 7.82 -7.34
CA SER A 200 -8.08 8.62 -6.45
C SER A 200 -7.59 10.06 -6.36
N ARG A 201 -8.57 10.97 -6.32
CA ARG A 201 -8.35 12.40 -6.07
C ARG A 201 -9.27 12.85 -4.95
N ARG A 202 -8.77 13.71 -4.07
CA ARG A 202 -9.56 14.37 -3.03
C ARG A 202 -9.47 15.87 -3.20
N LEU A 203 -10.62 16.54 -3.17
CA LEU A 203 -10.74 17.98 -3.35
C LEU A 203 -11.47 18.59 -2.16
N GLY A 204 -10.89 19.61 -1.55
CA GLY A 204 -11.56 20.51 -0.62
C GLY A 204 -12.02 21.76 -1.36
N MET A 205 -13.22 22.23 -1.10
CA MET A 205 -13.78 23.44 -1.71
C MET A 205 -14.35 24.34 -0.62
N GLU A 206 -13.83 25.54 -0.52
CA GLU A 206 -14.27 26.57 0.43
C GLU A 206 -14.88 27.73 -0.35
N PHE A 207 -16.15 28.05 -0.05
CA PHE A 207 -16.84 29.17 -0.66
C PHE A 207 -16.93 30.33 0.33
N PHE A 208 -16.60 31.52 -0.14
CA PHE A 208 -16.63 32.76 0.63
C PHE A 208 -17.62 33.72 0.02
N GLY A 209 -18.58 34.14 0.81
CA GLY A 209 -19.64 35.07 0.47
C GLY A 209 -19.65 36.29 1.39
N LYS A 210 -20.83 36.75 1.74
CA LYS A 210 -21.05 37.89 2.66
C LYS A 210 -22.32 37.64 3.47
N ASN A 211 -22.22 37.74 4.80
CA ASN A 211 -23.38 37.58 5.66
C ASN A 211 -24.36 38.79 5.56
N ALA A 212 -25.60 38.52 5.85
CA ALA A 212 -26.64 39.51 6.01
C ALA A 212 -27.79 38.94 6.84
N HIS A 213 -28.69 39.79 7.36
CA HIS A 213 -29.91 39.34 8.02
C HIS A 213 -30.90 38.78 6.97
N ALA A 214 -31.15 37.47 7.04
CA ALA A 214 -31.90 36.76 5.99
C ALA A 214 -33.37 37.24 5.81
N GLY A 215 -33.99 37.73 6.88
CA GLY A 215 -35.38 38.26 6.81
C GLY A 215 -35.47 39.75 6.59
N GLN A 216 -34.42 40.53 6.81
CA GLN A 216 -34.48 41.97 6.78
C GLN A 216 -33.83 42.59 5.53
N GLU A 217 -32.59 42.16 5.21
CA GLU A 217 -31.82 42.67 4.06
C GLU A 217 -31.06 41.55 3.33
N PRO A 218 -31.72 40.47 2.87
CA PRO A 218 -31.04 39.35 2.25
C PRO A 218 -30.26 39.77 0.96
N TRP A 219 -30.71 40.78 0.26
CA TRP A 219 -30.01 41.31 -0.94
C TRP A 219 -28.68 42.01 -0.65
N SER A 220 -28.37 42.29 0.62
CA SER A 220 -27.07 42.83 1.04
C SER A 220 -26.03 41.73 1.27
N GLY A 221 -26.44 40.46 1.29
CA GLY A 221 -25.61 39.28 1.46
C GLY A 221 -25.17 38.62 0.15
N ILE A 222 -24.21 37.73 0.25
CA ILE A 222 -23.78 36.79 -0.80
C ILE A 222 -23.78 35.41 -0.15
N ASN A 223 -24.66 34.52 -0.57
CA ASN A 223 -24.92 33.27 0.11
C ASN A 223 -23.92 32.18 -0.33
N ALA A 224 -22.96 31.85 0.55
CA ALA A 224 -22.00 30.79 0.29
C ALA A 224 -22.65 29.37 0.25
N LEU A 225 -23.80 29.17 0.93
CA LEU A 225 -24.51 27.89 0.89
C LEU A 225 -25.15 27.67 -0.48
N ASP A 226 -25.65 28.70 -1.14
CA ASP A 226 -26.19 28.57 -2.51
C ASP A 226 -25.08 28.12 -3.48
N ALA A 227 -23.84 28.61 -3.33
CA ALA A 227 -22.69 28.15 -4.09
C ALA A 227 -22.39 26.66 -3.85
N ALA A 228 -22.40 26.21 -2.60
CA ALA A 228 -22.17 24.80 -2.25
C ALA A 228 -23.28 23.88 -2.80
N VAL A 229 -24.55 24.26 -2.61
CA VAL A 229 -25.71 23.50 -3.12
C VAL A 229 -25.71 23.46 -4.64
N SER A 230 -25.44 24.60 -5.31
CA SER A 230 -25.30 24.66 -6.77
C SER A 230 -24.17 23.75 -7.27
N THR A 231 -23.02 23.74 -6.60
CA THR A 231 -21.91 22.83 -6.90
C THR A 231 -22.35 21.38 -6.78
N TYR A 232 -22.98 20.99 -5.66
CA TYR A 232 -23.45 19.62 -5.45
C TYR A 232 -24.44 19.19 -6.53
N THR A 233 -25.39 20.05 -6.87
CA THR A 233 -26.40 19.79 -7.90
C THR A 233 -25.78 19.67 -9.28
N THR A 234 -24.88 20.57 -9.65
CA THR A 234 -24.20 20.55 -10.96
C THR A 234 -23.31 19.33 -11.12
N VAL A 235 -22.55 18.93 -10.08
CA VAL A 235 -21.79 17.69 -10.09
C VAL A 235 -22.73 16.47 -10.20
N SER A 236 -23.89 16.49 -9.55
CA SER A 236 -24.89 15.42 -9.68
C SER A 236 -25.41 15.28 -11.11
N MET A 237 -25.56 16.37 -11.85
CA MET A 237 -25.94 16.35 -13.28
C MET A 237 -24.83 15.76 -14.17
N LEU A 238 -23.56 15.77 -13.78
CA LEU A 238 -22.49 15.13 -14.56
C LEU A 238 -22.62 13.61 -14.60
N ARG A 239 -23.35 12.98 -13.68
CA ARG A 239 -23.38 11.50 -13.53
C ARG A 239 -23.85 10.78 -14.80
N GLN A 240 -24.69 11.40 -15.61
CA GLN A 240 -25.11 10.84 -16.91
C GLN A 240 -23.93 10.74 -17.90
N GLN A 241 -22.92 11.60 -17.80
CA GLN A 241 -21.81 11.73 -18.75
C GLN A 241 -20.45 11.31 -18.17
N ILE A 242 -20.42 10.57 -17.05
CA ILE A 242 -19.21 9.91 -16.55
C ILE A 242 -19.23 8.43 -16.92
N LYS A 243 -18.04 7.83 -17.02
CA LYS A 243 -17.91 6.40 -17.37
C LYS A 243 -18.42 5.50 -16.24
N PRO A 244 -18.92 4.28 -16.53
CA PRO A 244 -19.47 3.38 -15.52
C PRO A 244 -18.51 3.04 -14.37
N HIS A 245 -17.22 3.00 -14.63
CA HIS A 245 -16.16 2.71 -13.64
C HIS A 245 -15.73 3.96 -12.85
N GLN A 246 -16.15 5.15 -13.23
CA GLN A 246 -15.82 6.38 -12.52
C GLN A 246 -16.76 6.61 -11.34
N ARG A 247 -16.23 7.20 -10.27
CA ARG A 247 -17.00 7.55 -9.07
C ARG A 247 -16.72 8.99 -8.67
N VAL A 248 -17.79 9.71 -8.32
CA VAL A 248 -17.73 11.05 -7.70
C VAL A 248 -18.64 11.03 -6.50
N GLN A 249 -18.10 11.34 -5.34
CA GLN A 249 -18.83 11.46 -4.08
C GLN A 249 -18.42 12.76 -3.37
N GLY A 250 -19.37 13.42 -2.69
CA GLY A 250 -19.07 14.65 -1.98
C GLY A 250 -20.01 14.85 -0.79
N VAL A 251 -19.52 15.62 0.16
CA VAL A 251 -20.26 16.05 1.35
C VAL A 251 -20.13 17.55 1.54
N ILE A 252 -21.13 18.18 2.15
CA ILE A 252 -21.05 19.54 2.71
C ILE A 252 -20.64 19.36 4.17
N GLU A 253 -19.40 19.77 4.50
CA GLU A 253 -18.84 19.67 5.85
C GLU A 253 -19.29 20.84 6.73
N GLU A 254 -19.44 22.02 6.13
CA GLU A 254 -19.97 23.24 6.77
C GLU A 254 -20.93 23.95 5.84
N GLY A 255 -22.18 24.13 6.28
CA GLY A 255 -23.27 24.71 5.48
C GLY A 255 -23.95 25.92 6.11
N GLY A 256 -23.33 26.54 7.12
CA GLY A 256 -23.96 27.64 7.92
C GLY A 256 -24.50 27.13 9.25
N LYS A 257 -24.93 28.07 10.13
CA LYS A 257 -25.27 27.76 11.53
C LYS A 257 -26.75 27.94 11.86
N VAL A 258 -27.37 29.01 11.38
CA VAL A 258 -28.75 29.38 11.70
C VAL A 258 -29.45 29.98 10.49
N PRO A 259 -30.77 29.78 10.31
CA PRO A 259 -31.46 30.16 9.09
C PRO A 259 -31.72 31.66 8.92
N ASN A 260 -31.59 32.45 9.98
CA ASN A 260 -31.78 33.90 9.96
C ASN A 260 -30.54 34.70 9.58
N ILE A 261 -29.42 34.03 9.28
CA ILE A 261 -28.17 34.66 8.81
C ILE A 261 -27.79 34.01 7.46
N ILE A 262 -27.61 34.83 6.42
CA ILE A 262 -27.04 34.37 5.15
C ILE A 262 -25.60 33.87 5.40
N PRO A 263 -25.27 32.61 5.10
CA PRO A 263 -23.92 32.07 5.32
C PRO A 263 -22.89 32.76 4.43
N ASP A 264 -21.83 33.27 5.05
CA ASP A 264 -20.69 33.87 4.35
C ASP A 264 -19.53 32.89 4.09
N TYR A 265 -19.63 31.67 4.65
CA TYR A 265 -18.65 30.60 4.46
C TYR A 265 -19.34 29.24 4.40
N THR A 266 -18.89 28.39 3.48
CA THR A 266 -19.24 26.97 3.42
C THR A 266 -18.06 26.15 2.95
N ARG A 267 -18.01 24.86 3.37
CA ARG A 267 -16.96 23.93 3.00
C ARG A 267 -17.52 22.60 2.53
N MET A 268 -16.90 22.07 1.47
CA MET A 268 -17.23 20.76 0.90
C MET A 268 -15.96 19.92 0.77
N ALA A 269 -16.12 18.60 0.87
CA ALA A 269 -15.10 17.63 0.49
C ALA A 269 -15.63 16.73 -0.63
N TRP A 270 -14.78 16.46 -1.64
CA TRP A 270 -15.11 15.63 -2.79
C TRP A 270 -14.06 14.55 -3.01
N GLY A 271 -14.51 13.34 -3.37
CA GLY A 271 -13.70 12.23 -3.83
C GLY A 271 -14.00 11.90 -5.29
N VAL A 272 -12.95 11.70 -6.09
CA VAL A 272 -13.03 11.27 -7.50
C VAL A 272 -12.19 10.03 -7.67
N ARG A 273 -12.73 8.99 -8.34
CA ARG A 273 -12.02 7.74 -8.61
C ARG A 273 -12.18 7.33 -10.08
N SER A 274 -11.14 6.76 -10.67
CA SER A 274 -11.15 6.21 -12.03
C SER A 274 -10.10 5.10 -12.19
N PHE A 275 -10.15 4.36 -13.30
CA PHE A 275 -9.20 3.30 -13.63
C PHE A 275 -7.77 3.81 -13.86
N SER A 276 -7.61 5.06 -14.27
CA SER A 276 -6.29 5.67 -14.48
C SER A 276 -6.21 7.07 -13.90
N SER A 277 -4.99 7.50 -13.60
CA SER A 277 -4.69 8.85 -13.12
C SER A 277 -5.15 9.92 -14.08
N SER A 278 -4.92 9.74 -15.39
CA SER A 278 -5.35 10.71 -16.41
C SER A 278 -6.87 10.88 -16.48
N GLU A 279 -7.63 9.78 -16.34
CA GLU A 279 -9.09 9.85 -16.27
C GLU A 279 -9.59 10.50 -14.97
N ALA A 280 -8.92 10.21 -13.83
CA ALA A 280 -9.26 10.82 -12.55
C ALA A 280 -8.98 12.33 -12.56
N ASP A 281 -7.89 12.78 -13.19
CA ASP A 281 -7.54 14.19 -13.36
C ASP A 281 -8.57 14.90 -14.23
N ALA A 282 -8.90 14.36 -15.40
CA ALA A 282 -9.90 14.94 -16.30
C ALA A 282 -11.30 15.05 -15.65
N LEU A 283 -11.69 14.06 -14.82
CA LEU A 283 -12.95 14.12 -14.09
C LEU A 283 -12.90 15.14 -12.95
N SER A 284 -11.76 15.26 -12.26
CA SER A 284 -11.55 16.27 -11.20
C SER A 284 -11.67 17.68 -11.73
N GLU A 285 -11.08 17.97 -12.90
CA GLU A 285 -11.21 19.28 -13.58
C GLU A 285 -12.68 19.63 -13.87
N ARG A 286 -13.51 18.64 -14.25
CA ARG A 286 -14.95 18.87 -14.45
C ARG A 286 -15.67 19.20 -13.14
N VAL A 287 -15.32 18.51 -12.04
CA VAL A 287 -15.87 18.79 -10.70
C VAL A 287 -15.46 20.19 -10.22
N GLU A 288 -14.21 20.59 -10.44
CA GLU A 288 -13.71 21.93 -10.15
C GLU A 288 -14.41 23.02 -10.99
N ALA A 289 -14.68 22.74 -12.27
CA ALA A 289 -15.42 23.65 -13.14
C ALA A 289 -16.85 23.88 -12.62
N CYS A 290 -17.51 22.85 -12.05
CA CYS A 290 -18.82 23.02 -11.41
C CYS A 290 -18.74 24.00 -10.23
N ALA A 291 -17.70 23.87 -9.37
CA ALA A 291 -17.50 24.77 -8.22
C ALA A 291 -17.21 26.22 -8.66
N ASN A 292 -16.34 26.39 -9.65
CA ASN A 292 -16.01 27.70 -10.21
C ASN A 292 -17.27 28.38 -10.85
N GLY A 293 -18.08 27.61 -11.59
CA GLY A 293 -19.32 28.06 -12.15
C GLY A 293 -20.34 28.49 -11.10
N ALA A 294 -20.49 27.67 -10.04
CA ALA A 294 -21.38 27.95 -8.92
C ALA A 294 -20.96 29.22 -8.15
N ALA A 295 -19.67 29.37 -7.86
CA ALA A 295 -19.13 30.57 -7.21
C ALA A 295 -19.39 31.81 -8.02
N LYS A 296 -19.15 31.77 -9.34
CA LYS A 296 -19.40 32.88 -10.23
C LYS A 296 -20.88 33.26 -10.28
N ALA A 297 -21.77 32.27 -10.33
CA ALA A 297 -23.24 32.49 -10.43
C ALA A 297 -23.80 33.08 -9.11
N SER A 298 -23.27 32.70 -7.95
CA SER A 298 -23.70 33.18 -6.63
C SER A 298 -23.01 34.49 -6.18
N GLY A 299 -21.99 34.95 -6.91
CA GLY A 299 -21.15 36.10 -6.51
C GLY A 299 -20.11 35.74 -5.43
N CYS A 300 -19.92 34.46 -5.07
CA CYS A 300 -18.92 34.00 -4.15
C CYS A 300 -17.53 33.91 -4.78
N THR A 301 -16.52 33.84 -3.95
CA THR A 301 -15.20 33.30 -4.35
C THR A 301 -15.08 31.85 -3.88
N VAL A 302 -14.26 31.06 -4.58
CA VAL A 302 -13.98 29.65 -4.22
C VAL A 302 -12.49 29.44 -4.11
N LYS A 303 -12.07 28.73 -3.04
CA LYS A 303 -10.73 28.19 -2.89
C LYS A 303 -10.81 26.68 -3.01
N ILE A 304 -10.07 26.11 -3.97
CA ILE A 304 -9.99 24.67 -4.20
C ILE A 304 -8.64 24.18 -3.72
N THR A 305 -8.66 23.17 -2.84
CA THR A 305 -7.47 22.49 -2.33
C THR A 305 -7.46 21.06 -2.85
N ARG A 306 -6.33 20.63 -3.42
CA ARG A 306 -6.13 19.26 -3.87
C ARG A 306 -5.25 18.52 -2.87
N ALA A 307 -5.71 17.37 -2.39
CA ALA A 307 -4.86 16.46 -1.62
C ALA A 307 -3.84 15.76 -2.54
N ILE A 308 -2.87 15.08 -1.94
CA ILE A 308 -1.88 14.27 -2.67
C ILE A 308 -2.64 13.24 -3.54
N PRO A 309 -2.37 13.20 -4.86
CA PRO A 309 -3.05 12.28 -5.76
C PRO A 309 -2.54 10.85 -5.58
N TYR A 310 -3.46 9.88 -5.39
CA TYR A 310 -3.11 8.46 -5.44
C TYR A 310 -3.32 7.96 -6.86
N LYS A 311 -2.29 7.28 -7.39
CA LYS A 311 -2.32 6.67 -8.71
C LYS A 311 -2.89 5.26 -8.62
N GLU A 312 -3.40 4.76 -9.74
CA GLU A 312 -3.75 3.36 -9.88
C GLU A 312 -2.53 2.45 -9.68
N LEU A 313 -2.73 1.29 -9.08
CA LEU A 313 -1.67 0.32 -8.89
C LEU A 313 -1.36 -0.40 -10.21
N ARG A 314 -0.13 -0.32 -10.67
CA ARG A 314 0.39 -1.04 -11.84
C ARG A 314 0.91 -2.41 -11.44
N VAL A 315 0.22 -3.45 -11.89
CA VAL A 315 0.63 -4.84 -11.63
C VAL A 315 1.91 -5.17 -12.41
N ASN A 316 2.89 -5.77 -11.75
CA ASN A 316 4.03 -6.43 -12.39
C ASN A 316 3.75 -7.93 -12.48
N GLU A 317 3.54 -8.43 -13.69
CA GLU A 317 3.10 -9.81 -13.93
C GLU A 317 4.14 -10.83 -13.45
N ALA A 318 5.43 -10.56 -13.67
CA ALA A 318 6.51 -11.44 -13.25
C ALA A 318 6.60 -11.57 -11.72
N LEU A 319 6.43 -10.45 -10.99
CA LEU A 319 6.39 -10.45 -9.52
C LEU A 319 5.19 -11.23 -9.00
N SER A 320 3.99 -10.96 -9.53
CA SER A 320 2.75 -11.62 -9.11
C SER A 320 2.79 -13.13 -9.37
N ALA A 321 3.24 -13.57 -10.55
CA ALA A 321 3.38 -14.99 -10.87
C ALA A 321 4.43 -15.67 -9.97
N THR A 322 5.52 -14.99 -9.65
CA THR A 322 6.54 -15.50 -8.75
C THR A 322 5.98 -15.67 -7.34
N TYR A 323 5.23 -14.69 -6.83
CA TYR A 323 4.58 -14.76 -5.52
C TYR A 323 3.61 -15.95 -5.43
N VAL A 324 2.72 -16.14 -6.42
CA VAL A 324 1.83 -17.32 -6.46
C VAL A 324 2.62 -18.61 -6.38
N SER A 325 3.71 -18.74 -7.15
CA SER A 325 4.55 -19.93 -7.14
C SER A 325 5.21 -20.18 -5.77
N GLU A 326 5.66 -19.11 -5.10
CA GLU A 326 6.28 -19.24 -3.78
C GLU A 326 5.26 -19.56 -2.69
N MET A 327 4.05 -18.99 -2.75
CA MET A 327 2.98 -19.30 -1.80
C MET A 327 2.51 -20.75 -1.86
N VAL A 328 2.54 -21.37 -3.05
CA VAL A 328 2.29 -22.83 -3.18
C VAL A 328 3.29 -23.64 -2.34
N SER A 329 4.55 -23.22 -2.25
CA SER A 329 5.56 -23.90 -1.42
C SER A 329 5.28 -23.80 0.09
N LEU A 330 4.45 -22.84 0.50
CA LEU A 330 3.94 -22.64 1.86
C LEU A 330 2.55 -23.27 2.07
N ALA A 331 2.09 -24.08 1.13
CA ALA A 331 0.73 -24.67 1.11
C ALA A 331 -0.40 -23.63 1.15
N LYS A 332 -0.14 -22.43 0.62
CA LYS A 332 -1.12 -21.34 0.47
C LYS A 332 -1.56 -21.23 -0.98
N ASP A 333 -2.86 -21.34 -1.21
CA ASP A 333 -3.46 -21.22 -2.53
C ASP A 333 -3.91 -19.76 -2.74
N VAL A 334 -3.15 -19.01 -3.53
CA VAL A 334 -3.37 -17.59 -3.81
C VAL A 334 -3.93 -17.40 -5.21
N LEU A 335 -5.00 -16.61 -5.31
CA LEU A 335 -5.57 -16.21 -6.60
C LEU A 335 -4.57 -15.33 -7.36
N TYR A 336 -4.38 -15.58 -8.65
CA TYR A 336 -3.49 -14.73 -9.44
C TYR A 336 -4.04 -13.30 -9.55
N GLU A 337 -5.28 -13.14 -10.00
CA GLU A 337 -5.96 -11.82 -10.12
C GLU A 337 -7.46 -11.96 -9.88
N ASP A 338 -8.13 -10.87 -9.53
CA ASP A 338 -9.59 -10.78 -9.50
C ASP A 338 -10.12 -10.19 -10.82
N ASP A 339 -11.39 -10.49 -11.16
CA ASP A 339 -12.04 -10.05 -12.40
C ASP A 339 -12.08 -8.53 -12.49
N GLU A 340 -12.44 -7.85 -11.39
CA GLU A 340 -12.59 -6.41 -11.31
C GLU A 340 -11.54 -5.76 -10.38
N PRO A 341 -11.06 -4.55 -10.72
CA PRO A 341 -10.23 -3.78 -9.81
C PRO A 341 -10.99 -3.43 -8.51
N SER A 342 -10.30 -3.47 -7.39
CA SER A 342 -10.83 -2.91 -6.14
C SER A 342 -11.09 -1.41 -6.29
N SER A 343 -12.18 -0.93 -5.71
CA SER A 343 -12.46 0.51 -5.62
C SER A 343 -11.58 1.26 -4.61
N ALA A 344 -10.72 0.55 -3.89
CA ALA A 344 -9.72 1.14 -3.00
C ALA A 344 -8.69 1.98 -3.76
N GLY A 345 -7.98 2.82 -3.05
CA GLY A 345 -6.81 3.55 -3.55
C GLY A 345 -5.71 3.45 -2.51
N THR A 346 -4.46 3.37 -2.96
CA THR A 346 -3.28 3.32 -2.10
C THR A 346 -2.15 4.14 -2.71
N ASP A 347 -1.30 4.75 -1.89
CA ASP A 347 -0.10 5.45 -2.35
C ASP A 347 1.02 4.48 -2.82
N MET A 348 0.86 3.16 -2.58
CA MET A 348 1.68 2.14 -3.26
C MET A 348 1.45 2.14 -4.78
N GLY A 349 0.28 2.62 -5.24
CA GLY A 349 0.06 2.94 -6.64
C GLY A 349 1.11 3.91 -7.18
N ASN A 350 1.43 4.97 -6.43
CA ASN A 350 2.46 5.93 -6.82
C ASN A 350 3.85 5.29 -6.92
N VAL A 351 4.22 4.39 -6.00
CA VAL A 351 5.48 3.62 -6.06
C VAL A 351 5.53 2.78 -7.33
N SER A 352 4.42 2.12 -7.70
CA SER A 352 4.34 1.28 -8.91
C SER A 352 4.53 2.02 -10.23
N HIS A 353 4.46 3.36 -10.21
CA HIS A 353 4.77 4.21 -11.36
C HIS A 353 6.24 4.64 -11.43
N VAL A 354 7.02 4.39 -10.38
CA VAL A 354 8.44 4.82 -10.26
C VAL A 354 9.39 3.64 -10.34
N VAL A 355 9.05 2.53 -9.66
CA VAL A 355 9.85 1.29 -9.65
C VAL A 355 8.97 0.06 -9.86
N PRO A 356 9.50 -1.08 -10.34
CA PRO A 356 8.76 -2.33 -10.38
C PRO A 356 8.17 -2.64 -9.00
N SER A 357 6.87 -2.92 -8.92
CA SER A 357 6.21 -3.07 -7.62
C SER A 357 5.29 -4.27 -7.56
N PHE A 358 5.19 -4.85 -6.38
CA PHE A 358 4.24 -5.89 -6.03
C PHE A 358 3.43 -5.42 -4.82
N HIS A 359 2.12 -5.47 -4.94
CA HIS A 359 1.17 -5.24 -3.86
C HIS A 359 0.16 -6.38 -3.88
N GLY A 360 0.44 -7.42 -3.11
CA GLY A 360 -0.46 -8.56 -2.96
C GLY A 360 -1.46 -8.35 -1.84
N ILE A 361 -2.46 -9.23 -1.81
CA ILE A 361 -3.44 -9.35 -0.72
C ILE A 361 -3.22 -10.66 0.00
N PHE A 362 -3.29 -10.65 1.33
CA PHE A 362 -3.48 -11.84 2.14
C PHE A 362 -4.81 -11.78 2.91
N ALA A 363 -5.50 -12.91 2.93
CA ALA A 363 -6.81 -13.04 3.55
C ALA A 363 -6.66 -13.29 5.06
N ILE A 364 -7.40 -12.53 5.88
CA ILE A 364 -7.50 -12.80 7.33
C ILE A 364 -8.91 -13.26 7.71
N PRO A 365 -9.05 -14.15 8.70
CA PRO A 365 -10.35 -14.57 9.20
C PRO A 365 -11.12 -13.39 9.79
N THR A 366 -12.37 -13.22 9.35
CA THR A 366 -13.31 -12.23 9.89
C THR A 366 -14.70 -12.85 10.01
N LEU A 367 -15.57 -12.21 10.76
CA LEU A 367 -17.00 -12.54 10.68
C LEU A 367 -17.52 -12.20 9.26
N PRO A 368 -18.52 -12.95 8.76
CA PRO A 368 -19.11 -12.66 7.45
C PRO A 368 -19.64 -11.22 7.36
N GLY A 369 -19.36 -10.56 6.23
CA GLY A 369 -19.86 -9.22 5.96
C GLY A 369 -19.10 -8.07 6.66
N VAL A 370 -18.01 -8.34 7.36
CA VAL A 370 -17.14 -7.32 7.98
C VAL A 370 -16.16 -6.77 6.92
N PRO A 371 -16.31 -5.53 6.44
CA PRO A 371 -15.37 -4.92 5.49
C PRO A 371 -14.16 -4.33 6.22
N CYS A 372 -13.11 -3.96 5.46
CA CYS A 372 -12.08 -3.03 5.93
C CYS A 372 -12.71 -1.69 6.36
N HIS A 373 -12.00 -0.87 7.11
CA HIS A 373 -12.44 0.39 7.69
C HIS A 373 -13.64 0.21 8.65
N ASN A 374 -13.63 -0.90 9.38
CA ASN A 374 -14.65 -1.26 10.37
C ASN A 374 -13.98 -1.69 11.68
N ARG A 375 -14.59 -1.37 12.82
CA ARG A 375 -14.06 -1.75 14.15
C ARG A 375 -13.91 -3.27 14.30
N ALA A 376 -14.87 -4.04 13.79
CA ALA A 376 -14.78 -5.50 13.82
C ALA A 376 -13.63 -6.06 12.95
N PHE A 377 -13.22 -5.33 11.91
CA PHE A 377 -11.99 -5.68 11.17
C PHE A 377 -10.73 -5.34 11.98
N ALA A 378 -10.73 -4.21 12.69
CA ALA A 378 -9.63 -3.87 13.60
C ALA A 378 -9.47 -4.95 14.68
N ASP A 379 -10.57 -5.43 15.28
CA ASP A 379 -10.54 -6.53 16.25
C ASP A 379 -9.96 -7.81 15.61
N ALA A 380 -10.36 -8.14 14.40
CA ALA A 380 -9.84 -9.30 13.66
C ALA A 380 -8.34 -9.16 13.35
N ALA A 381 -7.87 -7.96 13.02
CA ALA A 381 -6.45 -7.67 12.74
C ALA A 381 -5.53 -7.85 13.97
N GLY A 382 -6.08 -7.86 15.18
CA GLY A 382 -5.36 -8.14 16.42
C GLY A 382 -5.29 -9.63 16.80
N THR A 383 -5.87 -10.53 16.01
CA THR A 383 -5.93 -11.96 16.36
C THR A 383 -4.64 -12.72 16.01
N PRO A 384 -4.31 -13.80 16.75
CA PRO A 384 -3.20 -14.68 16.39
C PRO A 384 -3.36 -15.34 15.01
N GLU A 385 -4.60 -15.56 14.57
CA GLU A 385 -4.92 -16.08 13.25
C GLU A 385 -4.50 -15.11 12.14
N ALA A 386 -4.86 -13.83 12.27
CA ALA A 386 -4.47 -12.79 11.34
C ALA A 386 -2.94 -12.57 11.31
N HIS A 387 -2.31 -12.63 12.49
CA HIS A 387 -0.84 -12.58 12.59
C HIS A 387 -0.18 -13.70 11.79
N ARG A 388 -0.64 -14.95 11.91
CA ARG A 388 -0.09 -16.07 11.13
C ARG A 388 -0.18 -15.85 9.64
N GLU A 389 -1.30 -15.32 9.14
CA GLU A 389 -1.46 -15.03 7.70
C GLU A 389 -0.50 -13.93 7.24
N ALA A 390 -0.28 -12.89 8.06
CA ALA A 390 0.70 -11.85 7.77
C ALA A 390 2.14 -12.41 7.71
N VAL A 391 2.52 -13.29 8.64
CA VAL A 391 3.83 -13.94 8.67
C VAL A 391 4.04 -14.81 7.42
N GLU A 392 3.04 -15.61 7.01
CA GLU A 392 3.12 -16.41 5.78
C GLU A 392 3.24 -15.55 4.52
N ALA A 393 2.48 -14.44 4.43
CA ALA A 393 2.63 -13.47 3.35
C ALA A 393 4.05 -12.87 3.32
N GLY A 394 4.61 -12.59 4.50
CA GLY A 394 5.99 -12.12 4.65
C GLY A 394 7.02 -13.13 4.14
N LYS A 395 6.88 -14.42 4.48
CA LYS A 395 7.73 -15.49 3.92
C LYS A 395 7.66 -15.54 2.39
N GLY A 396 6.46 -15.43 1.82
CA GLY A 396 6.26 -15.38 0.37
C GLY A 396 7.00 -14.21 -0.27
N MET A 397 6.89 -12.99 0.29
CA MET A 397 7.62 -11.81 -0.19
C MET A 397 9.15 -11.98 -0.06
N ALA A 398 9.65 -12.58 1.04
CA ALA A 398 11.07 -12.86 1.21
C ALA A 398 11.61 -13.79 0.11
N MET A 399 10.85 -14.82 -0.25
CA MET A 399 11.19 -15.75 -1.34
C MET A 399 11.22 -15.05 -2.69
N VAL A 400 10.23 -14.18 -2.99
CA VAL A 400 10.21 -13.35 -4.21
C VAL A 400 11.44 -12.47 -4.28
N ALA A 401 11.77 -11.76 -3.19
CA ALA A 401 12.95 -10.91 -3.12
C ALA A 401 14.24 -11.69 -3.38
N THR A 402 14.42 -12.82 -2.73
CA THR A 402 15.61 -13.68 -2.89
C THR A 402 15.75 -14.12 -4.35
N ARG A 403 14.65 -14.52 -5.00
CA ARG A 403 14.66 -14.90 -6.43
C ARG A 403 15.04 -13.75 -7.34
N ILE A 404 14.54 -12.53 -7.10
CA ILE A 404 14.93 -11.34 -7.88
C ILE A 404 16.43 -11.07 -7.76
N LEU A 405 16.98 -11.27 -6.55
CA LEU A 405 18.39 -11.01 -6.29
C LEU A 405 19.31 -12.06 -6.96
N GLU A 406 18.90 -13.33 -6.99
CA GLU A 406 19.68 -14.45 -7.51
C GLU A 406 19.52 -14.62 -9.04
N ASP A 407 18.27 -14.55 -9.54
CA ASP A 407 17.91 -14.85 -10.92
C ASP A 407 17.92 -13.58 -11.81
N ALA A 408 18.90 -13.51 -12.70
CA ALA A 408 19.06 -12.40 -13.64
C ALA A 408 17.94 -12.33 -14.70
N ASP A 409 17.43 -13.48 -15.13
CA ASP A 409 16.38 -13.56 -16.15
C ASP A 409 15.03 -13.10 -15.54
N LEU A 410 14.73 -13.51 -14.31
CA LEU A 410 13.57 -13.02 -13.59
C LEU A 410 13.66 -11.50 -13.40
N ALA A 411 14.80 -10.98 -12.93
CA ALA A 411 14.99 -9.56 -12.74
C ALA A 411 14.83 -8.76 -14.04
N ALA A 412 15.34 -9.30 -15.17
CA ALA A 412 15.14 -8.70 -16.48
C ALA A 412 13.66 -8.67 -16.89
N LYS A 413 12.91 -9.75 -16.63
CA LYS A 413 11.47 -9.83 -16.88
C LYS A 413 10.68 -8.84 -16.03
N VAL A 414 10.99 -8.72 -14.74
CA VAL A 414 10.40 -7.73 -13.84
C VAL A 414 10.60 -6.31 -14.37
N LYS A 415 11.81 -5.98 -14.81
CA LYS A 415 12.12 -4.69 -15.40
C LYS A 415 11.42 -4.47 -16.75
N TYR A 416 11.29 -5.50 -17.57
CA TYR A 416 10.56 -5.44 -18.85
C TYR A 416 9.06 -5.16 -18.61
N ASP A 417 8.41 -5.89 -17.70
CA ASP A 417 7.00 -5.70 -17.38
C ASP A 417 6.71 -4.28 -16.87
N PHE A 418 7.59 -3.73 -16.05
CA PHE A 418 7.49 -2.35 -15.59
C PHE A 418 7.55 -1.35 -16.74
N ARG A 419 8.55 -1.49 -17.64
CA ARG A 419 8.73 -0.58 -18.78
C ARG A 419 7.60 -0.64 -19.79
N ARG A 420 7.07 -1.83 -20.07
CA ARG A 420 5.96 -2.04 -21.00
C ARG A 420 4.69 -1.30 -20.57
N ARG A 421 4.46 -1.13 -19.27
CA ARG A 421 3.29 -0.43 -18.71
C ARG A 421 3.54 1.06 -18.44
N SER A 422 4.77 1.53 -18.59
CA SER A 422 5.13 2.94 -18.40
C SER A 422 4.98 3.78 -19.69
N GLY A 423 4.76 3.15 -20.84
CA GLY A 423 4.43 3.76 -22.13
C GLY A 423 2.96 3.62 -22.42
#